data_68effccbd7880479c90c0e1b78919391
#
_entry.id   68effccbd7880479c90c0e1b78919391
#
_cell.length_a   1.000
_cell.length_b   1.000
_cell.length_c   1.000
_cell.angle_alpha   90.00
_cell.angle_beta   90.00
_cell.angle_gamma   90.00
#
_symmetry.space_group_name_H-M   'P 1'
#
loop_
_entity.id
_entity.type
_entity.pdbx_description
1 polymer ?
#
loop_
_entity_poly.entity_id
_entity_poly.type
_entity_poly.pdbx_seq_one_letter_code
_entity_poly.pdbx_strand_id
1 'polypeptide(L)'
;GKEDFTPANRKEVFSKIKNNNWDCIILTHDQFAKIPQSEETMFEIFTEELADTERSLEVLEQSTMCYRSRAMQKGLEKRKQNLSATLGELQAKIDSRKDDAVDFRTMGIDHIFVDECHMFKNLMFQTRHTRVAGIGNTRGSQPAMNLLFAIRDIQRRTGRDLGATFLSGTVVVNALTELYVMFKYLRPQELRRQSIGCFDAWAAIFTKKSADYELGVTGTIRRKERFRSYIKVPELAMFLREITDYRTAEMINLDVPEKNVRFLSHAPTFAQEEMIGRLMAFAHS
;
A
#
# COMPACT_ATOMS: atom_id res chain seq x y z
N GLY A 1 -22.91 13.05 9.24
CA GLY A 1 -23.43 12.65 7.91
C GLY A 1 -22.57 13.22 6.78
N LYS A 2 -22.98 13.07 5.51
CA LYS A 2 -22.23 13.63 4.35
C LYS A 2 -22.13 15.16 4.40
N GLU A 3 -23.14 15.82 4.95
CA GLU A 3 -23.22 17.28 5.06
C GLU A 3 -22.24 17.83 6.08
N ASP A 4 -21.87 17.07 7.09
CA ASP A 4 -20.91 17.47 8.12
C ASP A 4 -19.48 17.63 7.57
N PHE A 5 -19.14 16.89 6.51
CA PHE A 5 -17.80 16.88 5.89
C PHE A 5 -17.66 17.82 4.67
N THR A 6 -18.58 18.77 4.51
CA THR A 6 -18.39 19.86 3.53
C THR A 6 -17.22 20.76 3.93
N PRO A 7 -16.56 21.46 3.00
CA PRO A 7 -15.44 22.35 3.32
C PRO A 7 -15.74 23.37 4.41
N ALA A 8 -17.00 23.85 4.51
CA ALA A 8 -17.44 24.82 5.52
C ALA A 8 -17.52 24.20 6.92
N ASN A 9 -18.13 23.01 7.04
CA ASN A 9 -18.44 22.38 8.33
C ASN A 9 -17.29 21.52 8.86
N ARG A 10 -16.40 21.05 7.98
CA ARG A 10 -15.35 20.10 8.30
C ARG A 10 -14.42 20.54 9.43
N LYS A 11 -14.06 21.84 9.48
CA LYS A 11 -13.22 22.38 10.56
C LYS A 11 -13.91 22.27 11.92
N GLU A 12 -15.21 22.52 11.97
CA GLU A 12 -16.01 22.39 13.19
C GLU A 12 -16.09 20.92 13.64
N VAL A 13 -16.28 19.98 12.70
CA VAL A 13 -16.28 18.53 12.99
C VAL A 13 -14.94 18.10 13.58
N PHE A 14 -13.83 18.52 12.99
CA PHE A 14 -12.49 18.21 13.51
C PHE A 14 -12.24 18.81 14.90
N SER A 15 -12.68 20.05 15.13
CA SER A 15 -12.65 20.66 16.46
C SER A 15 -13.50 19.89 17.47
N LYS A 16 -14.68 19.42 17.09
CA LYS A 16 -15.54 18.60 17.95
C LYS A 16 -14.87 17.27 18.28
N ILE A 17 -14.20 16.63 17.32
CA ILE A 17 -13.43 15.40 17.55
C ILE A 17 -12.31 15.65 18.57
N LYS A 18 -11.53 16.72 18.38
CA LYS A 18 -10.42 17.09 19.27
C LYS A 18 -10.85 17.42 20.70
N ASN A 19 -11.96 18.14 20.85
CA ASN A 19 -12.31 18.79 22.12
C ASN A 19 -13.31 18.00 22.98
N ASN A 20 -13.88 16.90 22.47
CA ASN A 20 -14.82 16.08 23.21
C ASN A 20 -14.22 14.70 23.49
N ASN A 21 -14.65 14.10 24.59
CA ASN A 21 -14.25 12.75 24.95
C ASN A 21 -15.20 11.73 24.28
N TRP A 22 -14.81 11.23 23.11
CA TRP A 22 -15.59 10.24 22.35
C TRP A 22 -15.08 8.85 22.63
N ASP A 23 -15.96 7.90 22.89
CA ASP A 23 -15.61 6.47 22.98
C ASP A 23 -15.27 5.89 21.62
N CYS A 24 -15.97 6.34 20.57
CA CYS A 24 -15.75 5.86 19.19
C CYS A 24 -16.18 6.92 18.17
N ILE A 25 -15.46 6.97 17.04
CA ILE A 25 -15.77 7.82 15.90
C ILE A 25 -15.86 6.94 14.66
N ILE A 26 -17.02 6.91 14.01
CA ILE A 26 -17.25 6.12 12.80
C ILE A 26 -17.19 7.03 11.58
N LEU A 27 -16.32 6.72 10.64
CA LEU A 27 -16.09 7.46 9.41
C LEU A 27 -16.12 6.55 8.20
N THR A 28 -16.52 7.09 7.05
CA THR A 28 -16.24 6.43 5.77
C THR A 28 -14.76 6.64 5.39
N HIS A 29 -14.22 5.80 4.49
CA HIS A 29 -12.86 5.96 3.97
C HIS A 29 -12.65 7.36 3.34
N ASP A 30 -13.65 7.87 2.62
CA ASP A 30 -13.60 9.22 2.01
C ASP A 30 -13.57 10.34 3.05
N GLN A 31 -14.27 10.18 4.18
CA GLN A 31 -14.24 11.13 5.28
C GLN A 31 -12.90 11.11 6.00
N PHE A 32 -12.37 9.91 6.27
CA PHE A 32 -11.04 9.75 6.86
C PHE A 32 -9.95 10.40 5.98
N ALA A 33 -10.01 10.22 4.67
CA ALA A 33 -9.05 10.81 3.73
C ALA A 33 -9.00 12.35 3.76
N LYS A 34 -10.01 13.02 4.34
CA LYS A 34 -10.08 14.48 4.49
C LYS A 34 -9.48 15.00 5.81
N ILE A 35 -9.11 14.10 6.73
CA ILE A 35 -8.45 14.50 7.97
C ILE A 35 -7.02 14.93 7.67
N PRO A 36 -6.60 16.15 8.06
CA PRO A 36 -5.21 16.56 7.91
C PRO A 36 -4.29 15.65 8.72
N GLN A 37 -3.18 15.24 8.12
CA GLN A 37 -2.18 14.44 8.79
C GLN A 37 -1.09 15.35 9.38
N SER A 38 -0.40 14.89 10.43
CA SER A 38 0.72 15.61 11.03
C SER A 38 1.84 15.79 10.03
N GLU A 39 2.26 17.02 9.81
CA GLU A 39 3.34 17.36 8.87
C GLU A 39 4.67 16.78 9.34
N GLU A 40 4.90 16.72 10.66
CA GLU A 40 6.08 16.12 11.27
C GLU A 40 6.13 14.59 10.98
N THR A 41 4.99 13.91 11.14
CA THR A 41 4.89 12.48 10.82
C THR A 41 5.12 12.22 9.34
N MET A 42 4.57 13.07 8.47
CA MET A 42 4.80 12.97 7.03
C MET A 42 6.28 13.20 6.70
N PHE A 43 6.90 14.21 7.27
CA PHE A 43 8.32 14.55 7.07
C PHE A 43 9.24 13.37 7.41
N GLU A 44 9.01 12.73 8.54
CA GLU A 44 9.85 11.61 8.96
C GLU A 44 9.66 10.37 8.07
N ILE A 45 8.41 10.04 7.69
CA ILE A 45 8.17 8.90 6.78
C ILE A 45 8.82 9.14 5.43
N PHE A 46 8.74 10.35 4.87
CA PHE A 46 9.41 10.67 3.62
C PHE A 46 10.93 10.70 3.75
N THR A 47 11.46 11.05 4.92
CA THR A 47 12.89 10.95 5.21
C THR A 47 13.36 9.49 5.23
N GLU A 48 12.61 8.58 5.85
CA GLU A 48 12.88 7.14 5.81
C GLU A 48 12.87 6.62 4.36
N GLU A 49 11.86 7.01 3.56
CA GLU A 49 11.76 6.61 2.14
C GLU A 49 12.91 7.19 1.28
N LEU A 50 13.37 8.40 1.58
CA LEU A 50 14.52 9.00 0.91
C LEU A 50 15.79 8.19 1.20
N ALA A 51 16.05 7.85 2.47
CA ALA A 51 17.18 7.04 2.87
C ALA A 51 17.18 5.65 2.22
N ASP A 52 15.99 5.02 2.09
CA ASP A 52 15.84 3.74 1.38
C ASP A 52 16.14 3.89 -0.13
N THR A 53 15.75 5.02 -0.73
CA THR A 53 16.03 5.32 -2.14
C THR A 53 17.54 5.51 -2.36
N GLU A 54 18.21 6.21 -1.47
CA GLU A 54 19.66 6.45 -1.51
C GLU A 54 20.43 5.14 -1.37
N ARG A 55 20.10 4.30 -0.41
CA ARG A 55 20.70 2.95 -0.27
C ARG A 55 20.51 2.10 -1.53
N SER A 56 19.35 2.20 -2.16
CA SER A 56 19.08 1.48 -3.40
C SER A 56 19.93 1.99 -4.57
N LEU A 57 20.22 3.29 -4.63
CA LEU A 57 21.13 3.88 -5.61
C LEU A 57 22.56 3.41 -5.38
N GLU A 58 23.07 3.46 -4.15
CA GLU A 58 24.41 2.99 -3.79
C GLU A 58 24.65 1.53 -4.21
N VAL A 59 23.69 0.65 -3.93
CA VAL A 59 23.78 -0.77 -4.34
C VAL A 59 23.80 -0.92 -5.86
N LEU A 60 23.08 -0.08 -6.61
CA LEU A 60 23.10 -0.11 -8.08
C LEU A 60 24.43 0.42 -8.65
N GLU A 61 25.03 1.43 -8.04
CA GLU A 61 26.32 1.97 -8.44
C GLU A 61 27.46 0.97 -8.25
N GLN A 62 27.39 0.16 -7.20
CA GLN A 62 28.35 -0.92 -6.94
C GLN A 62 28.17 -2.14 -7.86
N SER A 63 27.02 -2.27 -8.51
CA SER A 63 26.74 -3.39 -9.42
C SER A 63 27.27 -3.10 -10.85
N THR A 64 27.77 -4.14 -11.54
CA THR A 64 28.29 -4.03 -12.90
C THR A 64 27.23 -3.44 -13.85
N MET A 65 27.53 -2.31 -14.46
CA MET A 65 26.61 -1.50 -15.29
C MET A 65 26.09 -2.28 -16.52
N CYS A 66 24.86 -2.75 -16.47
CA CYS A 66 24.10 -3.20 -17.64
C CYS A 66 23.13 -2.09 -18.08
N TYR A 67 22.73 -2.05 -19.36
CA TYR A 67 21.76 -1.06 -19.90
C TYR A 67 20.46 -1.00 -19.08
N ARG A 68 20.01 -2.13 -18.54
CA ARG A 68 18.84 -2.26 -17.65
C ARG A 68 19.04 -1.52 -16.32
N SER A 69 20.27 -1.44 -15.85
CA SER A 69 20.68 -0.73 -14.63
C SER A 69 20.55 0.80 -14.79
N ARG A 70 20.87 1.36 -15.96
CA ARG A 70 20.80 2.82 -16.21
C ARG A 70 19.36 3.37 -16.18
N ALA A 71 18.39 2.64 -16.74
CA ALA A 71 16.99 3.07 -16.71
C ALA A 71 16.43 3.04 -15.29
N MET A 72 16.83 2.05 -14.49
CA MET A 72 16.48 1.91 -13.08
C MET A 72 17.11 3.03 -12.25
N GLN A 73 18.39 3.32 -12.45
CA GLN A 73 19.10 4.40 -11.79
C GLN A 73 18.43 5.75 -12.02
N LYS A 74 18.11 6.10 -13.29
CA LYS A 74 17.36 7.33 -13.61
C LYS A 74 16.00 7.40 -12.92
N GLY A 75 15.29 6.27 -12.78
CA GLY A 75 14.02 6.19 -12.06
C GLY A 75 14.16 6.52 -10.59
N LEU A 76 15.18 5.96 -9.93
CA LEU A 76 15.48 6.21 -8.51
C LEU A 76 16.01 7.64 -8.27
N GLU A 77 16.86 8.16 -9.16
CA GLU A 77 17.34 9.56 -9.11
C GLU A 77 16.18 10.56 -9.19
N LYS A 78 15.26 10.37 -10.16
CA LYS A 78 14.06 11.19 -10.27
C LYS A 78 13.20 11.13 -9.01
N ARG A 79 13.08 9.93 -8.40
CA ARG A 79 12.33 9.77 -7.17
C ARG A 79 13.03 10.45 -6.00
N LYS A 80 14.34 10.31 -5.86
CA LYS A 80 15.14 11.04 -4.87
C LYS A 80 14.87 12.54 -4.95
N GLN A 81 14.91 13.11 -6.16
CA GLN A 81 14.61 14.52 -6.39
C GLN A 81 13.20 14.90 -5.97
N ASN A 82 12.17 14.08 -6.31
CA ASN A 82 10.80 14.34 -5.93
C ASN A 82 10.61 14.27 -4.40
N LEU A 83 11.21 13.29 -3.72
CA LEU A 83 11.14 13.16 -2.26
C LEU A 83 11.84 14.35 -1.58
N SER A 84 13.01 14.76 -2.06
CA SER A 84 13.74 15.92 -1.53
C SER A 84 12.94 17.22 -1.70
N ALA A 85 12.26 17.41 -2.84
CA ALA A 85 11.39 18.56 -3.06
C ALA A 85 10.20 18.54 -2.09
N THR A 86 9.54 17.37 -1.93
CA THR A 86 8.41 17.20 -0.97
C THR A 86 8.86 17.47 0.47
N LEU A 87 10.05 17.03 0.87
CA LEU A 87 10.61 17.30 2.19
C LEU A 87 10.88 18.80 2.39
N GLY A 88 11.40 19.50 1.37
CA GLY A 88 11.57 20.96 1.43
C GLY A 88 10.26 21.70 1.61
N GLU A 89 9.19 21.29 0.90
CA GLU A 89 7.84 21.86 1.06
C GLU A 89 7.26 21.60 2.44
N LEU A 90 7.43 20.39 2.98
CA LEU A 90 6.96 20.02 4.32
C LEU A 90 7.72 20.80 5.40
N GLN A 91 9.04 20.93 5.27
CA GLN A 91 9.82 21.74 6.21
C GLN A 91 9.35 23.19 6.25
N ALA A 92 9.12 23.79 5.08
CA ALA A 92 8.60 25.16 5.01
C ALA A 92 7.21 25.30 5.65
N LYS A 93 6.34 24.27 5.52
CA LYS A 93 5.03 24.26 6.20
C LYS A 93 5.17 24.13 7.70
N ILE A 94 6.03 23.23 8.19
CA ILE A 94 6.32 23.05 9.62
C ILE A 94 6.81 24.39 10.22
N ASP A 95 7.75 25.05 9.55
CA ASP A 95 8.34 26.32 9.99
C ASP A 95 7.32 27.48 9.99
N SER A 96 6.32 27.44 9.10
CA SER A 96 5.28 28.47 8.98
C SER A 96 3.98 28.14 9.72
N ARG A 97 3.90 27.00 10.39
CA ARG A 97 2.69 26.50 11.05
C ARG A 97 2.25 27.44 12.18
N LYS A 98 0.94 27.72 12.21
CA LYS A 98 0.29 28.36 13.35
C LYS A 98 -0.23 27.25 14.29
N ASP A 99 -0.04 27.45 15.58
CA ASP A 99 -0.30 26.44 16.65
C ASP A 99 -1.74 25.88 16.72
N ASP A 100 -2.72 26.51 16.06
CA ASP A 100 -4.14 26.12 16.11
C ASP A 100 -4.61 25.14 15.04
N ALA A 101 -3.71 24.58 14.23
CA ALA A 101 -4.12 23.63 13.19
C ALA A 101 -4.54 22.29 13.79
N VAL A 102 -5.78 21.86 13.50
CA VAL A 102 -6.27 20.53 13.89
C VAL A 102 -5.84 19.49 12.86
N ASP A 103 -5.03 18.57 13.29
CA ASP A 103 -4.58 17.41 12.53
C ASP A 103 -4.93 16.10 13.26
N PHE A 104 -4.64 14.96 12.64
CA PHE A 104 -4.92 13.65 13.23
C PHE A 104 -4.27 13.46 14.60
N ARG A 105 -3.03 13.94 14.78
CA ARG A 105 -2.29 13.83 16.04
C ARG A 105 -2.99 14.56 17.17
N THR A 106 -3.50 15.76 16.91
CA THR A 106 -4.18 16.60 17.91
C THR A 106 -5.58 16.10 18.27
N MET A 107 -6.16 15.19 17.47
CA MET A 107 -7.46 14.56 17.75
C MET A 107 -7.42 13.52 18.87
N GLY A 108 -6.23 13.05 19.27
CA GLY A 108 -6.08 12.12 20.39
C GLY A 108 -6.56 10.69 20.12
N ILE A 109 -6.78 10.32 18.85
CA ILE A 109 -7.19 8.96 18.45
C ILE A 109 -6.05 7.99 18.77
N ASP A 110 -6.33 6.92 19.48
CA ASP A 110 -5.35 5.94 19.98
C ASP A 110 -5.42 4.59 19.26
N HIS A 111 -6.49 4.33 18.51
CA HIS A 111 -6.64 3.10 17.71
C HIS A 111 -7.53 3.32 16.48
N ILE A 112 -7.23 2.62 15.39
CA ILE A 112 -8.01 2.65 14.15
C ILE A 112 -8.45 1.23 13.79
N PHE A 113 -9.76 1.02 13.68
CA PHE A 113 -10.33 -0.17 13.05
C PHE A 113 -10.59 0.12 11.57
N VAL A 114 -9.98 -0.64 10.69
CA VAL A 114 -10.09 -0.45 9.23
C VAL A 114 -10.83 -1.63 8.63
N ASP A 115 -12.09 -1.42 8.30
CA ASP A 115 -12.88 -2.38 7.55
C ASP A 115 -12.49 -2.32 6.06
N GLU A 116 -12.56 -3.45 5.37
CA GLU A 116 -12.14 -3.60 3.98
C GLU A 116 -10.73 -3.03 3.72
N CYS A 117 -9.78 -3.39 4.58
CA CYS A 117 -8.41 -2.87 4.56
C CYS A 117 -7.69 -3.08 3.21
N HIS A 118 -8.19 -3.99 2.35
CA HIS A 118 -7.67 -4.18 0.99
C HIS A 118 -7.78 -2.92 0.11
N MET A 119 -8.62 -1.94 0.47
CA MET A 119 -8.69 -0.64 -0.20
C MET A 119 -7.41 0.19 -0.03
N PHE A 120 -6.62 -0.08 1.01
CA PHE A 120 -5.38 0.62 1.34
C PHE A 120 -4.10 -0.13 0.93
N LYS A 121 -4.22 -1.19 0.15
CA LYS A 121 -3.09 -2.02 -0.32
C LYS A 121 -2.09 -1.30 -1.22
N ASN A 122 -2.50 -0.21 -1.86
CA ASN A 122 -1.65 0.59 -2.74
C ASN A 122 -0.81 1.59 -1.94
N LEU A 123 -0.01 1.09 -1.02
CA LEU A 123 0.95 1.91 -0.27
C LEU A 123 2.24 2.08 -1.08
N MET A 124 2.86 3.24 -0.93
CA MET A 124 4.14 3.53 -1.54
C MET A 124 5.26 2.63 -0.98
N PHE A 125 6.10 2.07 -1.85
CA PHE A 125 7.33 1.39 -1.48
C PHE A 125 8.37 1.46 -2.61
N GLN A 126 9.62 1.21 -2.27
CA GLN A 126 10.75 1.19 -3.20
C GLN A 126 11.07 -0.20 -3.66
N THR A 127 11.46 -0.36 -4.92
CA THR A 127 12.00 -1.61 -5.42
C THR A 127 12.92 -1.40 -6.61
N ARG A 128 13.98 -2.19 -6.67
CA ARG A 128 14.87 -2.32 -7.83
C ARG A 128 14.31 -3.24 -8.92
N HIS A 129 13.18 -3.88 -8.64
CA HIS A 129 12.54 -4.81 -9.58
C HIS A 129 11.64 -4.07 -10.57
N THR A 130 12.21 -3.64 -11.69
CA THR A 130 11.45 -3.05 -12.79
C THR A 130 10.93 -4.12 -13.74
N ARG A 131 9.70 -3.95 -14.23
CA ARG A 131 9.04 -4.85 -15.20
C ARG A 131 8.83 -6.29 -14.71
N VAL A 132 8.80 -6.52 -13.40
CA VAL A 132 8.42 -7.81 -12.81
C VAL A 132 6.93 -7.77 -12.50
N ALA A 133 6.17 -8.72 -13.04
CA ALA A 133 4.75 -8.85 -12.73
C ALA A 133 4.55 -9.38 -11.29
N GLY A 134 3.39 -9.09 -10.69
CA GLY A 134 3.12 -9.43 -9.29
C GLY A 134 3.66 -8.41 -8.29
N ILE A 135 4.23 -7.30 -8.76
CA ILE A 135 4.51 -6.11 -7.98
C ILE A 135 3.32 -5.17 -8.15
N GLY A 136 2.72 -4.72 -7.04
CA GLY A 136 1.64 -3.75 -7.05
C GLY A 136 2.10 -2.35 -7.50
N ASN A 137 1.21 -1.35 -7.37
CA ASN A 137 1.55 0.03 -7.69
C ASN A 137 2.55 0.58 -6.67
N THR A 138 3.80 0.81 -7.10
CA THR A 138 4.88 1.31 -6.25
C THR A 138 4.77 2.80 -5.91
N ARG A 139 3.97 3.57 -6.68
CA ARG A 139 3.77 5.01 -6.44
C ARG A 139 2.88 5.27 -5.24
N GLY A 140 2.06 4.29 -4.86
CA GLY A 140 1.11 4.41 -3.80
C GLY A 140 -0.15 5.20 -4.20
N SER A 141 -1.05 5.33 -3.24
CA SER A 141 -2.27 6.16 -3.34
C SER A 141 -2.34 7.09 -2.13
N GLN A 142 -2.95 8.26 -2.31
CA GLN A 142 -3.10 9.22 -1.22
C GLN A 142 -3.87 8.65 -0.01
N PRO A 143 -4.98 7.89 -0.19
CA PRO A 143 -5.67 7.26 0.94
C PRO A 143 -4.78 6.30 1.73
N ALA A 144 -3.97 5.47 1.05
CA ALA A 144 -3.05 4.54 1.71
C ALA A 144 -1.96 5.29 2.49
N MET A 145 -1.42 6.38 1.93
CA MET A 145 -0.44 7.22 2.62
C MET A 145 -1.04 7.90 3.85
N ASN A 146 -2.26 8.45 3.75
CA ASN A 146 -2.93 9.07 4.89
C ASN A 146 -3.15 8.07 6.03
N LEU A 147 -3.54 6.83 5.71
CA LEU A 147 -3.67 5.78 6.70
C LEU A 147 -2.31 5.44 7.35
N LEU A 148 -1.25 5.37 6.55
CA LEU A 148 0.09 5.13 7.09
C LEU A 148 0.52 6.23 8.06
N PHE A 149 0.32 7.50 7.72
CA PHE A 149 0.65 8.63 8.59
C PHE A 149 -0.10 8.56 9.92
N ALA A 150 -1.40 8.30 9.87
CA ALA A 150 -2.24 8.17 11.06
C ALA A 150 -1.78 7.00 11.96
N ILE A 151 -1.53 5.83 11.39
CA ILE A 151 -1.04 4.66 12.15
C ILE A 151 0.34 4.94 12.74
N ARG A 152 1.25 5.56 11.98
CA ARG A 152 2.59 5.91 12.47
C ARG A 152 2.55 6.88 13.64
N ASP A 153 1.64 7.86 13.59
CA ASP A 153 1.47 8.78 14.69
C ASP A 153 1.05 8.07 15.98
N ILE A 154 0.11 7.12 15.90
CA ILE A 154 -0.30 6.31 17.06
C ILE A 154 0.86 5.43 17.54
N GLN A 155 1.55 4.73 16.64
CA GLN A 155 2.67 3.84 16.95
C GLN A 155 3.81 4.58 17.65
N ARG A 156 4.06 5.85 17.29
CA ARG A 156 5.06 6.69 17.96
C ARG A 156 4.64 7.07 19.37
N ARG A 157 3.40 7.51 19.54
CA ARG A 157 2.89 7.87 20.86
C ARG A 157 2.90 6.71 21.84
N THR A 158 2.67 5.49 21.36
CA THR A 158 2.65 4.27 22.16
C THR A 158 4.02 3.60 22.30
N GLY A 159 4.98 3.91 21.41
CA GLY A 159 6.27 3.23 21.32
C GLY A 159 6.18 1.78 20.86
N ARG A 160 5.06 1.34 20.29
CA ARG A 160 4.77 -0.05 19.91
C ARG A 160 4.20 -0.13 18.49
N ASP A 161 4.29 -1.31 17.87
CA ASP A 161 3.63 -1.63 16.59
C ASP A 161 2.11 -1.84 16.74
N LEU A 162 1.47 -1.14 17.67
CA LEU A 162 0.04 -1.16 17.95
C LEU A 162 -0.60 0.13 17.46
N GLY A 163 -1.92 0.14 17.30
CA GLY A 163 -2.67 1.33 16.92
C GLY A 163 -3.60 1.14 15.74
N ALA A 164 -3.59 -0.04 15.11
CA ALA A 164 -4.56 -0.38 14.07
C ALA A 164 -4.97 -1.84 14.10
N THR A 165 -6.23 -2.10 13.80
CA THR A 165 -6.78 -3.44 13.53
C THR A 165 -7.38 -3.43 12.14
N PHE A 166 -6.90 -4.31 11.29
CA PHE A 166 -7.36 -4.45 9.90
C PHE A 166 -8.35 -5.61 9.78
N LEU A 167 -9.48 -5.34 9.16
CA LEU A 167 -10.53 -6.31 8.90
C LEU A 167 -10.66 -6.53 7.38
N SER A 168 -10.66 -7.77 6.93
CA SER A 168 -10.85 -8.10 5.52
C SER A 168 -11.17 -9.57 5.34
N GLY A 169 -12.07 -9.89 4.42
CA GLY A 169 -12.27 -11.26 3.95
C GLY A 169 -11.14 -11.77 3.03
N THR A 170 -10.26 -10.88 2.55
CA THR A 170 -9.16 -11.19 1.62
C THR A 170 -7.91 -10.38 1.96
N VAL A 171 -6.90 -11.02 2.53
CA VAL A 171 -5.65 -10.34 2.92
C VAL A 171 -4.75 -10.10 1.70
N VAL A 172 -4.63 -11.08 0.82
CA VAL A 172 -3.83 -11.01 -0.42
C VAL A 172 -4.75 -11.28 -1.61
N VAL A 173 -4.94 -10.28 -2.46
CA VAL A 173 -5.88 -10.37 -3.60
C VAL A 173 -5.14 -10.62 -4.91
N ASN A 174 -4.14 -9.80 -5.25
CA ASN A 174 -3.56 -9.77 -6.59
C ASN A 174 -2.04 -9.87 -6.64
N ALA A 175 -1.35 -9.49 -5.57
CA ALA A 175 0.10 -9.38 -5.59
C ALA A 175 0.75 -9.83 -4.27
N LEU A 176 1.90 -10.49 -4.37
CA LEU A 176 2.68 -10.89 -3.19
C LEU A 176 3.14 -9.68 -2.36
N THR A 177 3.26 -8.51 -3.00
CA THR A 177 3.61 -7.24 -2.34
C THR A 177 2.57 -6.78 -1.32
N GLU A 178 1.31 -7.23 -1.44
CA GLU A 178 0.24 -6.84 -0.53
C GLU A 178 0.53 -7.26 0.91
N LEU A 179 1.10 -8.45 1.11
CA LEU A 179 1.48 -8.92 2.43
C LEU A 179 2.62 -8.08 3.04
N TYR A 180 3.61 -7.69 2.23
CA TYR A 180 4.65 -6.76 2.67
C TYR A 180 4.05 -5.41 3.10
N VAL A 181 3.11 -4.89 2.33
CA VAL A 181 2.41 -3.63 2.65
C VAL A 181 1.65 -3.74 3.98
N MET A 182 0.99 -4.87 4.25
CA MET A 182 0.34 -5.11 5.54
C MET A 182 1.35 -5.07 6.70
N PHE A 183 2.49 -5.72 6.56
CA PHE A 183 3.55 -5.64 7.57
C PHE A 183 4.12 -4.24 7.69
N LYS A 184 4.23 -3.49 6.60
CA LYS A 184 4.67 -2.10 6.63
C LYS A 184 3.73 -1.21 7.46
N TYR A 185 2.42 -1.47 7.49
CA TYR A 185 1.48 -0.80 8.39
C TYR A 185 1.59 -1.29 9.83
N LEU A 186 1.58 -2.61 10.04
CA LEU A 186 1.29 -3.22 11.33
C LEU A 186 2.55 -3.63 12.12
N ARG A 187 3.70 -3.86 11.45
CA ARG A 187 4.93 -4.37 12.07
C ARG A 187 6.21 -3.63 11.64
N PRO A 188 6.24 -2.29 11.63
CA PRO A 188 7.40 -1.55 11.15
C PRO A 188 8.65 -1.74 12.00
N GLN A 189 8.54 -1.87 13.33
CA GLN A 189 9.68 -2.08 14.21
C GLN A 189 10.25 -3.48 14.00
N GLU A 190 9.38 -4.48 13.86
CA GLU A 190 9.80 -5.86 13.61
C GLU A 190 10.47 -6.01 12.24
N LEU A 191 9.95 -5.38 11.19
CA LEU A 191 10.61 -5.34 9.88
C LEU A 191 12.02 -4.72 9.98
N ARG A 192 12.19 -3.66 10.77
CA ARG A 192 13.50 -3.04 11.02
C ARG A 192 14.41 -3.94 11.82
N ARG A 193 13.91 -4.58 12.88
CA ARG A 193 14.66 -5.52 13.72
C ARG A 193 15.26 -6.67 12.91
N GLN A 194 14.51 -7.17 11.92
CA GLN A 194 14.96 -8.25 11.03
C GLN A 194 15.73 -7.74 9.80
N SER A 195 15.97 -6.42 9.67
CA SER A 195 16.63 -5.81 8.51
C SER A 195 15.92 -6.05 7.17
N ILE A 196 14.59 -6.22 7.20
CA ILE A 196 13.71 -6.43 6.03
C ILE A 196 12.71 -5.29 5.84
N GLY A 197 13.04 -4.10 6.32
CA GLY A 197 12.19 -2.91 6.22
C GLY A 197 11.95 -2.42 4.79
N CYS A 198 12.89 -2.64 3.86
CA CYS A 198 12.66 -2.37 2.45
C CYS A 198 12.11 -3.59 1.71
N PHE A 199 11.30 -3.35 0.67
CA PHE A 199 10.66 -4.42 -0.10
C PHE A 199 11.67 -5.41 -0.71
N ASP A 200 12.79 -4.92 -1.24
CA ASP A 200 13.76 -5.77 -1.91
C ASP A 200 14.43 -6.76 -0.96
N ALA A 201 14.71 -6.36 0.29
CA ALA A 201 15.23 -7.25 1.32
C ALA A 201 14.19 -8.30 1.74
N TRP A 202 12.94 -7.87 1.94
CA TRP A 202 11.82 -8.77 2.25
C TRP A 202 11.58 -9.76 1.12
N ALA A 203 11.55 -9.29 -0.13
CA ALA A 203 11.33 -10.12 -1.32
C ALA A 203 12.46 -11.15 -1.52
N ALA A 204 13.70 -10.80 -1.23
CA ALA A 204 14.84 -11.70 -1.32
C ALA A 204 14.72 -12.90 -0.37
N ILE A 205 14.07 -12.72 0.78
CA ILE A 205 13.90 -13.76 1.79
C ILE A 205 12.65 -14.60 1.54
N PHE A 206 11.53 -13.97 1.19
CA PHE A 206 10.21 -14.61 1.22
C PHE A 206 9.59 -14.86 -0.15
N THR A 207 10.21 -14.40 -1.25
CA THR A 207 9.62 -14.57 -2.57
C THR A 207 10.56 -15.21 -3.59
N LYS A 208 9.98 -15.94 -4.53
CA LYS A 208 10.71 -16.52 -5.66
C LYS A 208 10.21 -15.91 -6.96
N LYS A 209 11.16 -15.43 -7.77
CA LYS A 209 10.88 -15.03 -9.14
C LYS A 209 10.86 -16.26 -10.03
N SER A 210 9.87 -16.34 -10.91
CA SER A 210 9.84 -17.28 -12.02
C SER A 210 9.69 -16.51 -13.33
N ALA A 211 10.23 -17.07 -14.40
CA ALA A 211 10.05 -16.56 -15.74
C ALA A 211 9.24 -17.58 -16.53
N ASP A 212 8.08 -17.17 -17.01
CA ASP A 212 7.18 -17.96 -17.82
C ASP A 212 6.82 -17.27 -19.12
N TYR A 213 6.36 -18.05 -20.07
CA TYR A 213 5.80 -17.55 -21.31
C TYR A 213 4.31 -17.28 -21.13
N GLU A 214 3.90 -16.04 -21.32
CA GLU A 214 2.50 -15.63 -21.24
C GLU A 214 2.00 -15.17 -22.62
N LEU A 215 0.75 -15.54 -22.95
CA LEU A 215 0.08 -15.02 -24.13
C LEU A 215 -0.31 -13.58 -23.86
N GLY A 216 0.21 -12.65 -24.65
CA GLY A 216 -0.16 -11.23 -24.58
C GLY A 216 -1.56 -10.99 -25.17
N VAL A 217 -2.12 -9.82 -24.89
CA VAL A 217 -3.43 -9.39 -25.43
C VAL A 217 -3.48 -9.42 -26.95
N THR A 218 -2.33 -9.27 -27.60
CA THR A 218 -2.16 -9.30 -29.05
C THR A 218 -1.89 -10.71 -29.62
N GLY A 219 -2.08 -11.78 -28.83
CA GLY A 219 -1.80 -13.14 -29.25
C GLY A 219 -0.30 -13.50 -29.34
N THR A 220 0.61 -12.58 -28.99
CA THR A 220 2.05 -12.84 -29.00
C THR A 220 2.51 -13.50 -27.70
N ILE A 221 3.36 -14.52 -27.83
CA ILE A 221 3.97 -15.17 -26.66
C ILE A 221 5.19 -14.32 -26.21
N ARG A 222 5.17 -13.86 -24.97
CA ARG A 222 6.25 -13.08 -24.37
C ARG A 222 6.75 -13.73 -23.09
N ARG A 223 8.06 -13.81 -22.93
CA ARG A 223 8.68 -14.20 -21.66
C ARG A 223 8.48 -13.07 -20.64
N LYS A 224 7.83 -13.38 -19.51
CA LYS A 224 7.55 -12.43 -18.45
C LYS A 224 8.08 -12.94 -17.12
N GLU A 225 8.87 -12.12 -16.46
CA GLU A 225 9.30 -12.40 -15.08
C GLU A 225 8.20 -11.97 -14.12
N ARG A 226 7.93 -12.82 -13.12
CA ARG A 226 6.89 -12.58 -12.11
C ARG A 226 7.34 -13.07 -10.74
N PHE A 227 6.98 -12.34 -9.69
CA PHE A 227 6.94 -12.90 -8.35
C PHE A 227 5.71 -13.81 -8.24
N ARG A 228 5.92 -15.12 -8.20
CA ARG A 228 4.83 -16.08 -8.32
C ARG A 228 4.52 -16.82 -7.04
N SER A 229 5.49 -17.02 -6.19
CA SER A 229 5.34 -17.83 -4.99
C SER A 229 6.11 -17.28 -3.81
N TYR A 230 5.60 -17.55 -2.63
CA TYR A 230 6.35 -17.39 -1.40
C TYR A 230 7.31 -18.57 -1.21
N ILE A 231 8.46 -18.28 -0.62
CA ILE A 231 9.41 -19.25 -0.07
C ILE A 231 9.49 -19.02 1.44
N LYS A 232 10.07 -19.98 2.17
CA LYS A 232 10.09 -19.94 3.64
C LYS A 232 8.70 -19.71 4.24
N VAL A 233 7.72 -20.43 3.70
CA VAL A 233 6.31 -20.29 4.08
C VAL A 233 6.09 -20.53 5.59
N PRO A 234 6.73 -21.48 6.27
CA PRO A 234 6.57 -21.66 7.71
C PRO A 234 6.97 -20.42 8.52
N GLU A 235 8.13 -19.80 8.20
CA GLU A 235 8.63 -18.61 8.88
C GLU A 235 7.72 -17.40 8.61
N LEU A 236 7.28 -17.24 7.36
CA LEU A 236 6.33 -16.18 6.98
C LEU A 236 4.97 -16.37 7.67
N ALA A 237 4.50 -17.61 7.77
CA ALA A 237 3.26 -17.94 8.47
C ALA A 237 3.37 -17.64 9.97
N MET A 238 4.49 -17.95 10.62
CA MET A 238 4.74 -17.57 12.01
C MET A 238 4.71 -16.06 12.18
N PHE A 239 5.41 -15.32 11.31
CA PHE A 239 5.44 -13.86 11.33
C PHE A 239 4.05 -13.23 11.19
N LEU A 240 3.18 -13.84 10.38
CA LEU A 240 1.79 -13.41 10.20
C LEU A 240 0.91 -13.81 11.39
N ARG A 241 1.04 -15.04 11.90
CA ARG A 241 0.20 -15.57 12.99
C ARG A 241 0.33 -14.80 14.30
N GLU A 242 1.46 -14.15 14.55
CA GLU A 242 1.65 -13.32 15.73
C GLU A 242 0.71 -12.12 15.80
N ILE A 243 0.19 -11.65 14.65
CA ILE A 243 -0.66 -10.44 14.55
C ILE A 243 -2.02 -10.70 13.91
N THR A 244 -2.34 -11.95 13.57
CA THR A 244 -3.55 -12.26 12.79
C THR A 244 -4.40 -13.31 13.50
N ASP A 245 -5.68 -13.03 13.66
CA ASP A 245 -6.72 -14.04 13.91
C ASP A 245 -7.38 -14.39 12.58
N TYR A 246 -7.06 -15.57 12.06
CA TYR A 246 -7.57 -16.06 10.78
C TYR A 246 -8.65 -17.12 11.01
N ARG A 247 -9.85 -16.89 10.47
CA ARG A 247 -10.98 -17.79 10.56
C ARG A 247 -11.53 -18.11 9.17
N THR A 248 -11.72 -19.39 8.88
CA THR A 248 -12.41 -19.83 7.65
C THR A 248 -13.89 -20.02 7.90
N ALA A 249 -14.71 -20.02 6.84
CA ALA A 249 -16.14 -20.31 6.92
C ALA A 249 -16.43 -21.66 7.61
N GLU A 250 -15.57 -22.67 7.36
CA GLU A 250 -15.66 -23.99 7.98
C GLU A 250 -15.40 -23.95 9.50
N MET A 251 -14.42 -23.13 9.94
CA MET A 251 -14.09 -22.99 11.37
C MET A 251 -15.20 -22.34 12.18
N ILE A 252 -15.99 -21.47 11.57
CA ILE A 252 -17.08 -20.73 12.23
C ILE A 252 -18.46 -21.35 11.98
N ASN A 253 -18.52 -22.48 11.25
CA ASN A 253 -19.77 -23.21 10.92
C ASN A 253 -20.86 -22.27 10.39
N LEU A 254 -20.51 -21.39 9.45
CA LEU A 254 -21.49 -20.51 8.82
C LEU A 254 -22.51 -21.35 8.04
N ASP A 255 -23.77 -21.11 8.31
CA ASP A 255 -24.88 -21.64 7.52
C ASP A 255 -24.94 -20.87 6.20
N VAL A 256 -24.35 -21.44 5.14
CA VAL A 256 -24.29 -20.85 3.82
C VAL A 256 -25.23 -21.56 2.86
N PRO A 257 -25.96 -20.82 2.00
CA PRO A 257 -26.84 -21.45 1.02
C PRO A 257 -26.04 -22.28 0.01
N GLU A 258 -26.68 -23.35 -0.49
CA GLU A 258 -26.10 -24.19 -1.54
C GLU A 258 -25.85 -23.38 -2.81
N LYS A 259 -24.60 -23.46 -3.32
CA LYS A 259 -24.19 -22.74 -4.52
C LYS A 259 -24.37 -23.61 -5.76
N ASN A 260 -25.33 -23.27 -6.63
CA ASN A 260 -25.51 -23.90 -7.92
C ASN A 260 -24.97 -22.97 -9.02
N VAL A 261 -23.86 -23.36 -9.65
CA VAL A 261 -23.21 -22.58 -10.70
C VAL A 261 -23.48 -23.21 -12.06
N ARG A 262 -24.10 -22.43 -12.97
CA ARG A 262 -24.32 -22.83 -14.37
C ARG A 262 -23.49 -21.93 -15.26
N PHE A 263 -22.65 -22.54 -16.11
CA PHE A 263 -21.89 -21.83 -17.13
C PHE A 263 -22.71 -21.80 -18.43
N LEU A 264 -23.04 -20.60 -18.90
CA LEU A 264 -23.68 -20.37 -20.20
C LEU A 264 -22.62 -19.78 -21.13
N SER A 265 -22.36 -20.48 -22.22
CA SER A 265 -21.40 -20.02 -23.25
C SER A 265 -22.16 -19.77 -24.55
N HIS A 266 -21.97 -18.58 -25.12
CA HIS A 266 -22.54 -18.18 -26.40
C HIS A 266 -21.42 -17.72 -27.34
N ALA A 267 -21.61 -17.96 -28.64
CA ALA A 267 -20.73 -17.35 -29.64
C ALA A 267 -20.87 -15.81 -29.59
N PRO A 268 -19.78 -15.08 -29.82
CA PRO A 268 -19.84 -13.62 -29.85
C PRO A 268 -20.77 -13.16 -30.97
N THR A 269 -21.46 -12.04 -30.76
CA THR A 269 -22.22 -11.37 -31.79
C THR A 269 -21.29 -10.64 -32.78
N PHE A 270 -21.75 -10.34 -33.99
CA PHE A 270 -20.97 -9.59 -34.99
C PHE A 270 -20.40 -8.27 -34.41
N ALA A 271 -21.17 -7.53 -33.63
CA ALA A 271 -20.71 -6.29 -32.99
C ALA A 271 -19.59 -6.53 -31.96
N GLN A 272 -19.64 -7.65 -31.24
CA GLN A 272 -18.57 -8.05 -30.31
C GLN A 272 -17.30 -8.45 -31.04
N GLU A 273 -17.41 -9.19 -32.14
CA GLU A 273 -16.27 -9.57 -32.99
C GLU A 273 -15.59 -8.32 -33.59
N GLU A 274 -16.37 -7.39 -34.11
CA GLU A 274 -15.88 -6.11 -34.63
C GLU A 274 -15.15 -5.31 -33.54
N MET A 275 -15.74 -5.21 -32.33
CA MET A 275 -15.11 -4.51 -31.21
C MET A 275 -13.80 -5.18 -30.77
N ILE A 276 -13.76 -6.51 -30.72
CA ILE A 276 -12.54 -7.26 -30.41
C ILE A 276 -11.47 -6.98 -31.46
N GLY A 277 -11.82 -6.97 -32.76
CA GLY A 277 -10.92 -6.63 -33.84
C GLY A 277 -10.33 -5.22 -33.71
N ARG A 278 -11.13 -4.22 -33.36
CA ARG A 278 -10.68 -2.83 -33.10
C ARG A 278 -9.72 -2.76 -31.88
N LEU A 279 -10.04 -3.45 -30.79
CA LEU A 279 -9.19 -3.50 -29.60
C LEU A 279 -7.85 -4.20 -29.89
N MET A 280 -7.85 -5.26 -30.67
CA MET A 280 -6.61 -5.93 -31.08
C MET A 280 -5.76 -5.04 -31.99
N ALA A 281 -6.36 -4.35 -32.96
CA ALA A 281 -5.66 -3.39 -33.81
C ALA A 281 -5.04 -2.23 -33.00
N PHE A 282 -5.77 -1.68 -32.03
CA PHE A 282 -5.27 -0.65 -31.12
C PHE A 282 -4.12 -1.17 -30.24
N ALA A 283 -4.16 -2.42 -29.80
CA ALA A 283 -3.11 -3.00 -28.97
C ALA A 283 -1.81 -3.31 -29.76
N HIS A 284 -1.88 -3.37 -31.10
CA HIS A 284 -0.75 -3.53 -31.99
C HIS A 284 -0.10 -2.22 -32.44
N SER A 285 -0.83 -1.09 -32.34
CA SER A 285 -0.33 0.26 -32.65
C SER A 285 0.52 0.82 -31.50
#